data_cbe90e2b9dfc1de77f4e542e05516d05
#
_entry.id   cbe90e2b9dfc1de77f4e542e05516d05
#
_cell.length_a   1.000
_cell.length_b   1.000
_cell.length_c   1.000
_cell.angle_alpha   90.00
_cell.angle_beta   90.00
_cell.angle_gamma   90.00
#
_symmetry.space_group_name_H-M   'P 1'
#
loop_
_entity.id
_entity.type
_entity.pdbx_description
1 polymer ?
#
loop_
_entity_poly.entity_id
_entity_poly.type
_entity_poly.pdbx_seq_one_letter_code
_entity_poly.pdbx_strand_id
1 'polypeptide(L)'
;MIHLKRIKLYLLIFVVLSACSSIPKNTKNSCAIFEERYLWYKHTKASYEKWGAPIHLQLAFVKKESDFNWLAKPPRKKLFKVIPFKRPSSSFGYSQAVVGTWEQYKRETNNKLATRARFKDSVDFIGWYINKTTKILKISKGDTYRQYLAYYKGWGD
;
A
#
# COMPACT_ATOMS: atom_id res chain seq x y z
N MET A 1 17.32 -27.98 -31.24
CA MET A 1 17.98 -27.48 -30.00
C MET A 1 17.61 -26.05 -29.59
N ILE A 2 17.45 -25.11 -30.49
CA ILE A 2 17.14 -23.70 -30.20
C ILE A 2 15.73 -23.52 -29.56
N HIS A 3 14.72 -24.24 -30.04
CA HIS A 3 13.35 -24.15 -29.51
C HIS A 3 13.26 -24.59 -28.03
N LEU A 4 13.99 -25.68 -27.66
CA LEU A 4 13.97 -26.19 -26.28
C LEU A 4 14.61 -25.21 -25.28
N LYS A 5 15.65 -24.47 -25.69
CA LYS A 5 16.29 -23.41 -24.88
C LYS A 5 15.36 -22.22 -24.69
N ARG A 6 14.61 -21.80 -25.72
CA ARG A 6 13.63 -20.72 -25.64
C ARG A 6 12.47 -21.07 -24.72
N ILE A 7 11.93 -22.29 -24.81
CA ILE A 7 10.85 -22.76 -23.94
C ILE A 7 11.30 -22.77 -22.47
N LYS A 8 12.52 -23.26 -22.18
CA LYS A 8 13.08 -23.23 -20.80
C LYS A 8 13.25 -21.81 -20.29
N LEU A 9 13.66 -20.87 -21.13
CA LEU A 9 13.80 -19.45 -20.77
C LEU A 9 12.44 -18.81 -20.45
N TYR A 10 11.41 -19.06 -21.25
CA TYR A 10 10.05 -18.55 -20.97
C TYR A 10 9.44 -19.15 -19.71
N LEU A 11 9.67 -20.46 -19.45
CA LEU A 11 9.22 -21.11 -18.22
C LEU A 11 9.92 -20.51 -16.99
N LEU A 12 11.24 -20.24 -17.08
CA LEU A 12 11.99 -19.60 -16.00
C LEU A 12 11.48 -18.19 -15.70
N ILE A 13 11.21 -17.39 -16.75
CA ILE A 13 10.65 -16.04 -16.62
C ILE A 13 9.25 -16.08 -16.00
N PHE A 14 8.42 -17.05 -16.38
CA PHE A 14 7.07 -17.20 -15.82
C PHE A 14 7.07 -17.57 -14.33
N VAL A 15 7.98 -18.44 -13.90
CA VAL A 15 8.15 -18.85 -12.49
C VAL A 15 8.62 -17.67 -11.63
N VAL A 16 9.53 -16.83 -12.14
CA VAL A 16 10.03 -15.65 -11.41
C VAL A 16 8.94 -14.60 -11.22
N LEU A 17 8.04 -14.42 -12.21
CA LEU A 17 6.94 -13.46 -12.12
C LEU A 17 5.85 -13.87 -11.12
N SER A 18 5.68 -15.16 -10.86
CA SER A 18 4.67 -15.67 -9.91
C SER A 18 5.04 -15.49 -8.43
N ALA A 19 6.31 -15.26 -8.12
CA ALA A 19 6.79 -15.22 -6.74
C ALA A 19 6.57 -13.89 -6.00
N CYS A 20 6.15 -12.81 -6.68
CA CYS A 20 6.27 -11.45 -6.13
C CYS A 20 4.99 -10.84 -5.53
N SER A 21 3.83 -11.50 -5.55
CA SER A 21 2.58 -10.80 -5.22
C SER A 21 1.60 -11.51 -4.29
N SER A 22 2.01 -12.58 -3.61
CA SER A 22 1.12 -13.26 -2.66
C SER A 22 0.94 -12.44 -1.37
N ILE A 23 -0.27 -12.45 -0.84
CA ILE A 23 -0.58 -11.92 0.50
C ILE A 23 0.19 -12.77 1.53
N PRO A 24 0.80 -12.16 2.58
CA PRO A 24 1.45 -12.92 3.64
C PRO A 24 0.50 -13.92 4.30
N LYS A 25 1.00 -15.11 4.64
CA LYS A 25 0.18 -16.19 5.24
C LYS A 25 -0.41 -15.79 6.59
N ASN A 26 0.34 -15.06 7.40
CA ASN A 26 -0.10 -14.58 8.71
C ASN A 26 -0.07 -13.06 8.78
N THR A 27 -1.14 -12.41 8.31
CA THR A 27 -1.28 -10.95 8.30
C THR A 27 -1.61 -10.34 9.66
N LYS A 28 -1.71 -11.15 10.73
CA LYS A 28 -1.98 -10.68 12.11
C LYS A 28 -0.71 -10.54 12.95
N ASN A 29 0.42 -11.08 12.49
CA ASN A 29 1.69 -11.07 13.19
C ASN A 29 2.75 -10.35 12.37
N SER A 30 3.22 -9.18 12.85
CA SER A 30 4.21 -8.37 12.14
C SER A 30 5.57 -9.07 11.99
N CYS A 31 5.99 -9.89 12.96
CA CYS A 31 7.23 -10.68 12.85
C CYS A 31 7.11 -11.69 11.71
N ALA A 32 6.03 -12.47 11.68
CA ALA A 32 5.77 -13.43 10.62
C ALA A 32 5.70 -12.78 9.22
N ILE A 33 5.10 -11.57 9.13
CA ILE A 33 5.11 -10.79 7.87
C ILE A 33 6.54 -10.47 7.44
N PHE A 34 7.40 -10.02 8.35
CA PHE A 34 8.77 -9.63 8.02
C PHE A 34 9.69 -10.81 7.78
N GLU A 35 9.47 -11.95 8.42
CA GLU A 35 10.15 -13.22 8.12
C GLU A 35 9.83 -13.68 6.71
N GLU A 36 8.56 -13.66 6.32
CA GLU A 36 8.13 -14.04 4.96
C GLU A 36 8.53 -12.99 3.92
N ARG A 37 8.56 -11.70 4.28
CA ARG A 37 8.76 -10.55 3.42
C ARG A 37 9.86 -9.63 3.94
N TYR A 38 11.08 -10.11 4.04
CA TYR A 38 12.21 -9.37 4.61
C TYR A 38 12.40 -7.95 4.04
N LEU A 39 12.19 -7.75 2.73
CA LEU A 39 12.28 -6.41 2.12
C LEU A 39 11.20 -5.46 2.64
N TRP A 40 10.09 -5.95 3.16
CA TRP A 40 9.04 -5.10 3.71
C TRP A 40 9.48 -4.41 5.01
N TYR A 41 10.27 -5.13 5.84
CA TYR A 41 10.90 -4.50 6.98
C TYR A 41 11.80 -3.33 6.57
N LYS A 42 12.68 -3.53 5.55
CA LYS A 42 13.55 -2.47 5.05
C LYS A 42 12.75 -1.28 4.52
N HIS A 43 11.64 -1.51 3.84
CA HIS A 43 10.80 -0.44 3.28
C HIS A 43 10.06 0.34 4.38
N THR A 44 9.49 -0.35 5.38
CA THR A 44 8.82 0.32 6.51
C THR A 44 9.82 1.08 7.38
N LYS A 45 11.03 0.53 7.59
CA LYS A 45 12.12 1.19 8.29
C LYS A 45 12.56 2.47 7.56
N ALA A 46 12.79 2.41 6.25
CA ALA A 46 13.15 3.58 5.46
C ALA A 46 12.07 4.67 5.51
N SER A 47 10.79 4.30 5.47
CA SER A 47 9.67 5.23 5.66
C SER A 47 9.65 5.84 7.06
N TYR A 48 9.95 5.05 8.10
CA TYR A 48 10.10 5.55 9.47
C TYR A 48 11.24 6.56 9.59
N GLU A 49 12.41 6.24 9.06
CA GLU A 49 13.59 7.14 9.10
C GLU A 49 13.32 8.46 8.37
N LYS A 50 12.60 8.42 7.26
CA LYS A 50 12.28 9.60 6.45
C LYS A 50 11.15 10.47 7.03
N TRP A 51 10.10 9.85 7.53
CA TRP A 51 8.85 10.52 7.91
C TRP A 51 8.57 10.51 9.42
N GLY A 52 9.24 9.64 10.17
CA GLY A 52 8.99 9.41 11.59
C GLY A 52 7.68 8.65 11.88
N ALA A 53 7.07 8.03 10.87
CA ALA A 53 5.85 7.24 11.04
C ALA A 53 6.18 5.87 11.64
N PRO A 54 5.61 5.48 12.81
CA PRO A 54 5.93 4.20 13.45
C PRO A 54 5.66 2.99 12.53
N ILE A 55 6.58 2.02 12.50
CA ILE A 55 6.50 0.84 11.62
C ILE A 55 5.19 0.06 11.83
N HIS A 56 4.82 -0.17 13.11
CA HIS A 56 3.58 -0.86 13.44
C HIS A 56 2.34 -0.14 12.92
N LEU A 57 2.35 1.20 12.91
CA LEU A 57 1.26 2.01 12.40
C LEU A 57 1.15 1.90 10.88
N GLN A 58 2.29 1.92 10.17
CA GLN A 58 2.31 1.70 8.72
C GLN A 58 1.70 0.34 8.34
N LEU A 59 2.08 -0.74 9.06
CA LEU A 59 1.52 -2.07 8.85
C LEU A 59 0.02 -2.13 9.19
N ALA A 60 -0.40 -1.47 10.28
CA ALA A 60 -1.80 -1.41 10.68
C ALA A 60 -2.67 -0.73 9.60
N PHE A 61 -2.16 0.34 8.96
CA PHE A 61 -2.85 0.99 7.84
C PHE A 61 -2.97 0.04 6.65
N VAL A 62 -1.86 -0.58 6.20
CA VAL A 62 -1.90 -1.56 5.10
C VAL A 62 -2.86 -2.72 5.41
N LYS A 63 -2.82 -3.24 6.64
CA LYS A 63 -3.75 -4.29 7.09
C LYS A 63 -5.21 -3.86 6.99
N LYS A 64 -5.53 -2.68 7.49
CA LYS A 64 -6.90 -2.16 7.52
C LYS A 64 -7.43 -1.80 6.14
N GLU A 65 -6.58 -1.22 5.27
CA GLU A 65 -6.97 -0.73 3.97
C GLU A 65 -7.10 -1.84 2.91
N SER A 66 -6.23 -2.83 2.93
CA SER A 66 -6.15 -3.82 1.86
C SER A 66 -5.97 -5.26 2.30
N ASP A 67 -5.75 -5.49 3.60
CA ASP A 67 -5.28 -6.80 4.11
C ASP A 67 -4.05 -7.32 3.35
N PHE A 68 -3.10 -6.41 3.06
CA PHE A 68 -1.88 -6.67 2.27
C PHE A 68 -2.14 -7.10 0.81
N ASN A 69 -3.32 -6.85 0.28
CA ASN A 69 -3.62 -7.12 -1.12
C ASN A 69 -3.22 -5.94 -2.01
N TRP A 70 -2.21 -6.14 -2.86
CA TRP A 70 -1.68 -5.13 -3.77
C TRP A 70 -2.64 -4.68 -4.89
N LEU A 71 -3.66 -5.51 -5.21
CA LEU A 71 -4.69 -5.22 -6.20
C LEU A 71 -6.03 -4.82 -5.56
N ALA A 72 -6.07 -4.58 -4.25
CA ALA A 72 -7.31 -4.21 -3.57
C ALA A 72 -7.98 -3.00 -4.23
N LYS A 73 -9.28 -3.11 -4.44
CA LYS A 73 -10.14 -2.06 -5.00
C LYS A 73 -11.46 -2.06 -4.23
N PRO A 74 -12.11 -0.89 -4.05
CA PRO A 74 -13.46 -0.84 -3.51
C PRO A 74 -14.41 -1.72 -4.32
N PRO A 75 -15.38 -2.40 -3.67
CA PRO A 75 -16.38 -3.16 -4.39
C PRO A 75 -17.19 -2.23 -5.31
N ARG A 76 -17.65 -2.76 -6.44
CA ARG A 76 -18.54 -2.01 -7.34
C ARG A 76 -19.93 -1.90 -6.70
N LYS A 77 -20.53 -0.72 -6.78
CA LYS A 77 -21.96 -0.59 -6.52
C LYS A 77 -22.71 -1.44 -7.54
N LYS A 78 -23.81 -2.06 -7.12
CA LYS A 78 -24.67 -2.84 -8.02
C LYS A 78 -25.92 -2.04 -8.34
N LEU A 79 -26.21 -1.83 -9.61
CA LEU A 79 -27.48 -1.29 -10.06
C LEU A 79 -28.51 -2.43 -10.00
N PHE A 80 -29.68 -2.17 -9.42
CA PHE A 80 -30.73 -3.18 -9.16
C PHE A 80 -30.23 -4.46 -8.45
N LYS A 81 -29.17 -4.32 -7.57
CA LYS A 81 -28.56 -5.41 -6.82
C LYS A 81 -27.85 -6.48 -7.66
N VAL A 82 -27.90 -6.42 -8.98
CA VAL A 82 -27.39 -7.46 -9.89
C VAL A 82 -26.30 -6.95 -10.82
N ILE A 83 -26.48 -5.81 -11.47
CA ILE A 83 -25.58 -5.30 -12.51
C ILE A 83 -24.43 -4.53 -11.87
N PRO A 84 -23.14 -4.92 -12.09
CA PRO A 84 -21.99 -4.17 -11.60
C PRO A 84 -21.96 -2.76 -12.20
N PHE A 85 -21.98 -1.73 -11.33
CA PHE A 85 -21.93 -0.33 -11.72
C PHE A 85 -20.59 0.30 -11.31
N LYS A 86 -20.54 1.62 -11.25
CA LYS A 86 -19.37 2.42 -10.95
C LYS A 86 -18.81 2.12 -9.54
N ARG A 87 -17.48 2.21 -9.37
CA ARG A 87 -16.86 2.14 -8.04
C ARG A 87 -17.09 3.44 -7.29
N PRO A 88 -17.33 3.38 -5.96
CA PRO A 88 -17.58 4.58 -5.15
C PRO A 88 -16.35 5.48 -4.99
N SER A 89 -15.15 4.92 -5.16
CA SER A 89 -13.88 5.62 -4.97
C SER A 89 -12.83 5.15 -5.98
N SER A 90 -11.83 5.99 -6.24
CA SER A 90 -10.64 5.69 -7.03
C SER A 90 -9.52 5.03 -6.22
N SER A 91 -9.78 4.62 -4.97
CA SER A 91 -8.80 4.00 -4.10
C SER A 91 -8.28 2.68 -4.67
N PHE A 92 -6.97 2.38 -4.43
CA PHE A 92 -6.32 1.23 -5.02
C PHE A 92 -5.07 0.81 -4.25
N GLY A 93 -4.78 -0.50 -4.29
CA GLY A 93 -3.55 -1.11 -3.83
C GLY A 93 -3.42 -1.19 -2.31
N TYR A 94 -2.19 -1.33 -1.82
CA TYR A 94 -1.89 -1.54 -0.40
C TYR A 94 -2.43 -0.45 0.52
N SER A 95 -2.29 0.81 0.14
CA SER A 95 -2.67 1.96 0.95
C SER A 95 -4.10 2.47 0.69
N GLN A 96 -4.81 1.93 -0.29
CA GLN A 96 -6.12 2.42 -0.73
C GLN A 96 -6.15 3.94 -0.99
N ALA A 97 -5.00 4.54 -1.30
CA ALA A 97 -4.91 5.95 -1.64
C ALA A 97 -5.79 6.27 -2.86
N VAL A 98 -6.56 7.36 -2.78
CA VAL A 98 -7.31 7.89 -3.93
C VAL A 98 -6.37 8.61 -4.90
N VAL A 99 -6.76 8.73 -6.18
CA VAL A 99 -5.90 9.32 -7.23
C VAL A 99 -5.41 10.71 -6.85
N GLY A 100 -6.28 11.61 -6.40
CA GLY A 100 -5.89 12.99 -6.07
C GLY A 100 -4.80 13.08 -5.01
N THR A 101 -4.97 12.36 -3.89
CA THR A 101 -3.97 12.35 -2.79
C THR A 101 -2.68 11.65 -3.21
N TRP A 102 -2.76 10.60 -4.05
CA TRP A 102 -1.58 9.91 -4.58
C TRP A 102 -0.75 10.83 -5.50
N GLU A 103 -1.39 11.55 -6.40
CA GLU A 103 -0.70 12.50 -7.27
C GLU A 103 -0.10 13.68 -6.48
N GLN A 104 -0.77 14.13 -5.40
CA GLN A 104 -0.19 15.12 -4.48
C GLN A 104 1.10 14.59 -3.83
N TYR A 105 1.07 13.37 -3.29
CA TYR A 105 2.26 12.70 -2.75
C TYR A 105 3.40 12.64 -3.78
N LYS A 106 3.11 12.21 -5.00
CA LYS A 106 4.14 12.12 -6.06
C LYS A 106 4.77 13.48 -6.38
N ARG A 107 3.96 14.54 -6.44
CA ARG A 107 4.48 15.89 -6.67
C ARG A 107 5.35 16.38 -5.51
N GLU A 108 4.88 16.24 -4.27
CA GLU A 108 5.57 16.75 -3.09
C GLU A 108 6.87 15.98 -2.77
N THR A 109 6.95 14.72 -3.16
CA THR A 109 8.14 13.87 -2.93
C THR A 109 9.05 13.73 -4.15
N ASN A 110 8.67 14.32 -5.28
CA ASN A 110 9.30 14.13 -6.60
C ASN A 110 9.42 12.65 -7.01
N ASN A 111 8.55 11.77 -6.49
CA ASN A 111 8.55 10.34 -6.80
C ASN A 111 7.59 10.01 -7.94
N LYS A 112 7.94 10.43 -9.15
CA LYS A 112 7.09 10.31 -10.35
C LYS A 112 6.74 8.86 -10.71
N LEU A 113 7.62 7.90 -10.40
CA LEU A 113 7.48 6.48 -10.73
C LEU A 113 6.80 5.65 -9.62
N ALA A 114 6.33 6.29 -8.56
CA ALA A 114 5.62 5.59 -7.49
C ALA A 114 4.31 4.97 -8.00
N THR A 115 4.02 3.76 -7.54
CA THR A 115 2.78 3.04 -7.85
C THR A 115 2.10 2.50 -6.59
N ARG A 116 0.78 2.64 -6.52
CA ARG A 116 -0.05 2.18 -5.40
C ARG A 116 -0.06 0.65 -5.21
N ALA A 117 0.38 -0.10 -6.22
CA ALA A 117 0.50 -1.56 -6.18
C ALA A 117 1.83 -2.05 -5.59
N ARG A 118 2.82 -1.17 -5.36
CA ARG A 118 4.13 -1.55 -4.82
C ARG A 118 4.20 -1.22 -3.33
N PHE A 119 4.51 -2.23 -2.51
CA PHE A 119 4.55 -2.09 -1.06
C PHE A 119 5.46 -0.95 -0.59
N LYS A 120 6.69 -0.86 -1.14
CA LYS A 120 7.65 0.23 -0.85
C LYS A 120 7.02 1.62 -0.98
N ASP A 121 6.33 1.86 -2.10
CA ASP A 121 5.75 3.17 -2.38
C ASP A 121 4.53 3.45 -1.50
N SER A 122 3.75 2.40 -1.20
CA SER A 122 2.57 2.52 -0.34
C SER A 122 2.92 2.83 1.11
N VAL A 123 3.99 2.24 1.67
CA VAL A 123 4.42 2.57 3.04
C VAL A 123 5.13 3.92 3.09
N ASP A 124 5.86 4.34 2.06
CA ASP A 124 6.40 5.71 1.97
C ASP A 124 5.28 6.74 1.89
N PHE A 125 4.22 6.47 1.11
CA PHE A 125 3.01 7.30 1.07
C PHE A 125 2.31 7.39 2.43
N ILE A 126 2.12 6.27 3.13
CA ILE A 126 1.52 6.25 4.47
C ILE A 126 2.36 7.10 5.44
N GLY A 127 3.69 6.95 5.38
CA GLY A 127 4.61 7.78 6.19
C GLY A 127 4.49 9.26 5.90
N TRP A 128 4.46 9.65 4.62
CA TRP A 128 4.23 11.02 4.18
C TRP A 128 2.89 11.55 4.69
N TYR A 129 1.82 10.76 4.58
CA TYR A 129 0.48 11.15 5.01
C TYR A 129 0.42 11.40 6.53
N ILE A 130 0.97 10.49 7.35
CA ILE A 130 1.06 10.62 8.80
C ILE A 130 1.85 11.89 9.17
N ASN A 131 3.00 12.13 8.52
CA ASN A 131 3.80 13.34 8.77
C ASN A 131 3.04 14.62 8.39
N LYS A 132 2.30 14.59 7.29
CA LYS A 132 1.47 15.73 6.85
C LYS A 132 0.29 15.97 7.80
N THR A 133 -0.40 14.90 8.22
CA THR A 133 -1.45 14.95 9.24
C THR A 133 -0.95 15.61 10.54
N THR A 134 0.24 15.20 11.01
CA THR A 134 0.88 15.80 12.20
C THR A 134 1.10 17.30 12.03
N LYS A 135 1.55 17.74 10.84
CA LYS A 135 1.81 19.16 10.57
C LYS A 135 0.53 19.98 10.49
N ILE A 136 -0.52 19.44 9.87
CA ILE A 136 -1.80 20.15 9.62
C ILE A 136 -2.65 20.14 10.89
N LEU A 137 -2.90 18.98 11.46
CA LEU A 137 -3.85 18.79 12.56
C LEU A 137 -3.20 18.79 13.96
N LYS A 138 -1.86 18.92 14.04
CA LYS A 138 -1.09 18.87 15.30
C LYS A 138 -1.28 17.55 16.09
N ILE A 139 -1.60 16.47 15.40
CA ILE A 139 -1.78 15.14 15.97
C ILE A 139 -0.42 14.45 16.04
N SER A 140 -0.08 13.83 17.17
CA SER A 140 1.14 13.04 17.33
C SER A 140 1.20 11.90 16.31
N LYS A 141 2.40 11.60 15.77
CA LYS A 141 2.63 10.48 14.85
C LYS A 141 2.32 9.10 15.48
N GLY A 142 2.40 9.02 16.82
CA GLY A 142 2.06 7.80 17.58
C GLY A 142 0.59 7.68 17.94
N ASP A 143 -0.23 8.70 17.72
CA ASP A 143 -1.66 8.65 18.00
C ASP A 143 -2.39 7.88 16.88
N THR A 144 -2.37 6.57 17.02
CA THR A 144 -2.90 5.63 16.02
C THR A 144 -4.35 5.93 15.63
N TYR A 145 -5.20 6.21 16.63
CA TYR A 145 -6.63 6.44 16.39
C TYR A 145 -6.87 7.71 15.57
N ARG A 146 -6.33 8.84 16.02
CA ARG A 146 -6.55 10.12 15.32
C ARG A 146 -5.83 10.18 13.98
N GLN A 147 -4.65 9.56 13.84
CA GLN A 147 -3.96 9.43 12.56
C GLN A 147 -4.79 8.63 11.56
N TYR A 148 -5.37 7.49 12.00
CA TYR A 148 -6.23 6.69 11.11
C TYR A 148 -7.55 7.39 10.79
N LEU A 149 -8.14 8.10 11.75
CA LEU A 149 -9.36 8.89 11.51
C LEU A 149 -9.13 9.97 10.43
N ALA A 150 -8.00 10.70 10.51
CA ALA A 150 -7.60 11.67 9.49
C ALA A 150 -7.32 11.01 8.14
N TYR A 151 -6.76 9.81 8.13
CA TYR A 151 -6.56 9.05 6.89
C TYR A 151 -7.89 8.69 6.21
N TYR A 152 -8.88 8.31 6.98
CA TYR A 152 -10.21 7.91 6.50
C TYR A 152 -11.06 9.10 6.05
N LYS A 153 -11.07 10.20 6.83
CA LYS A 153 -11.91 11.39 6.57
C LYS A 153 -11.24 12.46 5.69
N GLY A 154 -9.91 12.52 5.68
CA GLY A 154 -9.16 13.61 5.10
C GLY A 154 -8.81 14.70 6.14
N TRP A 155 -8.20 15.78 5.67
CA TRP A 155 -7.74 16.90 6.54
C TRP A 155 -8.74 18.07 6.59
N GLY A 156 -9.85 18.01 5.88
CA GLY A 156 -10.79 19.13 5.69
C GLY A 156 -12.09 19.03 6.47
N ASP A 157 -12.29 17.96 7.25
CA ASP A 157 -13.51 17.71 8.03
C ASP A 157 -13.26 17.84 9.55
#